data_1a70c0d3e3db236cb7d53b19b29a25be
#
_entry.id   1a70c0d3e3db236cb7d53b19b29a25be
#
_cell.length_a   1.000
_cell.length_b   1.000
_cell.length_c   1.000
_cell.angle_alpha   90.00
_cell.angle_beta   90.00
_cell.angle_gamma   90.00
#
_symmetry.space_group_name_H-M   'P 1'
#
loop_
_entity.id
_entity.type
_entity.pdbx_description
1 polymer ?
#
loop_
_entity_poly.entity_id
_entity_poly.type
_entity_poly.pdbx_seq_one_letter_code
_entity_poly.pdbx_strand_id
1 'polypeptide(L)'
;RKDVRLFSSTMIDDIAGGKACLAIGWSGDVNIAAGRAKENGSKDVIEAMLPSTGALIFFDTMAVTKDAKHPNNAMAFIDFYLRPENAALMSNEMGYPTGNKAGVAQVKPEIAGNKTIFVEADYFSKMIPPSSFTAHARMGSVVR
;
A
#
# COMPACT_ATOMS: atom_id res chain seq x y z
N ARG A 1 15.13 21.39 -1.35
CA ARG A 1 14.43 21.16 -0.07
C ARG A 1 13.59 22.35 0.40
N LYS A 2 13.67 23.51 -0.27
CA LYS A 2 12.83 24.68 0.05
C LYS A 2 11.35 24.44 -0.20
N ASP A 3 11.03 23.53 -1.12
CA ASP A 3 9.67 23.25 -1.58
C ASP A 3 9.01 22.09 -0.84
N VAL A 4 9.77 21.34 -0.03
CA VAL A 4 9.23 20.25 0.81
C VAL A 4 8.83 20.84 2.15
N ARG A 5 7.51 20.86 2.42
CA ARG A 5 6.95 21.44 3.64
C ARG A 5 6.94 20.50 4.82
N LEU A 6 6.74 19.19 4.56
CA LEU A 6 6.46 18.24 5.62
C LEU A 6 7.04 16.86 5.30
N PHE A 7 7.63 16.24 6.31
CA PHE A 7 7.96 14.82 6.33
C PHE A 7 7.15 14.19 7.46
N SER A 8 6.05 13.54 7.12
CA SER A 8 5.18 12.92 8.12
C SER A 8 4.46 11.70 7.56
N SER A 9 3.83 10.95 8.44
CA SER A 9 2.91 9.85 8.11
C SER A 9 1.44 10.28 8.05
N THR A 10 1.16 11.59 8.14
CA THR A 10 -0.21 12.16 8.13
C THR A 10 -0.69 12.55 6.72
N MET A 11 -0.03 12.04 5.69
CA MET A 11 -0.23 12.41 4.29
C MET A 11 -1.69 12.30 3.84
N ILE A 12 -2.41 11.27 4.29
CA ILE A 12 -3.82 11.07 3.94
C ILE A 12 -4.66 12.29 4.34
N ASP A 13 -4.51 12.73 5.60
CA ASP A 13 -5.31 13.84 6.12
C ASP A 13 -4.84 15.20 5.58
N ASP A 14 -3.54 15.35 5.35
CA ASP A 14 -2.97 16.60 4.83
C ASP A 14 -3.38 16.85 3.37
N ILE A 15 -3.40 15.81 2.55
CA ILE A 15 -3.89 15.89 1.16
C ILE A 15 -5.41 16.05 1.13
N ALA A 16 -6.15 15.22 1.87
CA ALA A 16 -7.61 15.27 1.90
C ALA A 16 -8.13 16.61 2.44
N GLY A 17 -7.39 17.23 3.36
CA GLY A 17 -7.71 18.53 3.94
C GLY A 17 -7.16 19.74 3.16
N GLY A 18 -6.55 19.54 1.99
CA GLY A 18 -6.03 20.62 1.14
C GLY A 18 -4.79 21.32 1.69
N LYS A 19 -4.10 20.74 2.69
CA LYS A 19 -2.89 21.33 3.27
C LYS A 19 -1.64 21.14 2.42
N ALA A 20 -1.68 20.17 1.50
CA ALA A 20 -0.60 19.88 0.57
C ALA A 20 -1.16 19.64 -0.83
N CYS A 21 -0.47 20.19 -1.86
CA CYS A 21 -0.86 20.05 -3.26
C CYS A 21 -0.24 18.81 -3.91
N LEU A 22 0.84 18.29 -3.34
CA LEU A 22 1.56 17.12 -3.83
C LEU A 22 2.12 16.35 -2.65
N ALA A 23 1.96 15.03 -2.67
CA ALA A 23 2.60 14.13 -1.72
C ALA A 23 3.17 12.90 -2.43
N ILE A 24 4.22 12.35 -1.84
CA ILE A 24 4.73 11.01 -2.17
C ILE A 24 4.26 10.09 -1.06
N GLY A 25 3.55 9.05 -1.42
CA GLY A 25 2.98 8.11 -0.46
C GLY A 25 2.75 6.73 -1.06
N TRP A 26 2.16 5.87 -0.27
CA TRP A 26 1.76 4.55 -0.70
C TRP A 26 0.52 4.63 -1.60
N SER A 27 0.40 3.73 -2.57
CA SER A 27 -0.70 3.76 -3.54
C SER A 27 -2.09 3.71 -2.88
N GLY A 28 -2.27 2.87 -1.87
CA GLY A 28 -3.52 2.79 -1.11
C GLY A 28 -3.83 4.09 -0.38
N ASP A 29 -2.85 4.67 0.32
CA ASP A 29 -3.02 5.90 1.09
C ASP A 29 -3.43 7.08 0.21
N VAL A 30 -2.84 7.21 -0.98
CA VAL A 30 -3.21 8.29 -1.92
C VAL A 30 -4.64 8.11 -2.42
N ASN A 31 -5.04 6.88 -2.73
CA ASN A 31 -6.42 6.58 -3.14
C ASN A 31 -7.42 6.79 -1.99
N ILE A 32 -7.06 6.47 -0.75
CA ILE A 32 -7.86 6.78 0.45
C ILE A 32 -8.00 8.29 0.62
N ALA A 33 -6.92 9.06 0.46
CA ALA A 33 -6.96 10.52 0.55
C ALA A 33 -7.91 11.13 -0.48
N ALA A 34 -7.90 10.62 -1.72
CA ALA A 34 -8.81 11.05 -2.77
C ALA A 34 -10.28 10.75 -2.42
N GLY A 35 -10.56 9.55 -1.88
CA GLY A 35 -11.89 9.20 -1.39
C GLY A 35 -12.39 10.12 -0.28
N ARG A 36 -11.57 10.35 0.75
CA ARG A 36 -11.88 11.24 1.88
C ARG A 36 -12.14 12.68 1.45
N ALA A 37 -11.32 13.21 0.52
CA ALA A 37 -11.54 14.55 0.01
C ALA A 37 -12.90 14.70 -0.66
N LYS A 38 -13.29 13.70 -1.47
CA LYS A 38 -14.61 13.65 -2.11
C LYS A 38 -15.75 13.57 -1.10
N GLU A 39 -15.63 12.71 -0.09
CA GLU A 39 -16.61 12.56 0.99
C GLU A 39 -16.77 13.85 1.79
N ASN A 40 -15.68 14.58 2.02
CA ASN A 40 -15.67 15.87 2.70
C ASN A 40 -16.17 17.03 1.83
N GLY A 41 -16.60 16.78 0.59
CA GLY A 41 -17.09 17.80 -0.32
C GLY A 41 -16.00 18.75 -0.84
N SER A 42 -14.75 18.32 -0.85
CA SER A 42 -13.66 19.10 -1.44
C SER A 42 -13.94 19.40 -2.91
N LYS A 43 -13.62 20.61 -3.34
CA LYS A 43 -13.65 21.01 -4.75
C LYS A 43 -12.38 20.58 -5.49
N ASP A 44 -11.32 20.24 -4.75
CA ASP A 44 -10.06 19.83 -5.31
C ASP A 44 -10.15 18.36 -5.73
N VAL A 45 -9.69 18.06 -6.94
CA VAL A 45 -9.58 16.70 -7.45
C VAL A 45 -8.20 16.17 -7.08
N ILE A 46 -8.20 15.13 -6.26
CA ILE A 46 -6.96 14.42 -5.88
C ILE A 46 -6.82 13.21 -6.79
N GLU A 47 -5.70 13.13 -7.47
CA GLU A 47 -5.40 12.06 -8.41
C GLU A 47 -4.10 11.35 -8.01
N ALA A 48 -4.16 10.02 -7.95
CA ALA A 48 -2.97 9.20 -7.78
C ALA A 48 -2.27 9.00 -9.12
N MET A 49 -0.96 9.11 -9.15
CA MET A 49 -0.18 8.88 -10.36
C MET A 49 1.08 8.06 -10.08
N LEU A 50 1.46 7.23 -11.04
CA LEU A 50 2.74 6.54 -11.06
C LEU A 50 3.74 7.37 -11.87
N PRO A 51 4.90 7.74 -11.31
CA PRO A 51 5.93 8.48 -12.05
C PRO A 51 6.42 7.71 -13.27
N SER A 52 6.57 8.37 -14.42
CA SER A 52 7.06 7.73 -15.65
C SER A 52 8.47 7.13 -15.52
N THR A 53 9.25 7.65 -14.59
CA THR A 53 10.62 7.21 -14.26
C THR A 53 10.69 5.96 -13.41
N GLY A 54 9.57 5.50 -12.85
CA GLY A 54 9.47 4.35 -11.97
C GLY A 54 9.04 4.71 -10.55
N ALA A 55 8.75 3.69 -9.76
CA ALA A 55 8.32 3.81 -8.38
C ALA A 55 8.99 2.74 -7.50
N LEU A 56 8.95 2.93 -6.19
CA LEU A 56 9.34 1.88 -5.25
C LEU A 56 8.23 0.83 -5.15
N ILE A 57 8.61 -0.44 -5.03
CA ILE A 57 7.69 -1.53 -4.76
C ILE A 57 8.03 -2.18 -3.42
N PHE A 58 6.99 -2.50 -2.64
CA PHE A 58 7.11 -3.20 -1.37
C PHE A 58 6.16 -4.37 -1.32
N PHE A 59 6.52 -5.37 -0.54
CA PHE A 59 5.69 -6.53 -0.26
C PHE A 59 5.56 -6.68 1.24
N ASP A 60 4.35 -6.47 1.75
CA ASP A 60 4.03 -6.79 3.13
C ASP A 60 3.87 -8.29 3.28
N THR A 61 4.47 -8.83 4.30
CA THR A 61 4.50 -10.27 4.54
C THR A 61 4.15 -10.59 5.99
N MET A 62 3.55 -11.73 6.20
CA MET A 62 3.31 -12.29 7.53
C MET A 62 4.26 -13.45 7.79
N ALA A 63 4.81 -13.52 9.00
CA ALA A 63 5.68 -14.61 9.42
C ALA A 63 5.35 -15.05 10.83
N VAL A 64 5.50 -16.35 11.10
CA VAL A 64 5.41 -16.89 12.43
C VAL A 64 6.81 -17.01 13.00
N THR A 65 7.07 -16.40 14.15
CA THR A 65 8.39 -16.48 14.81
C THR A 65 8.66 -17.87 15.36
N LYS A 66 9.94 -18.25 15.42
CA LYS A 66 10.36 -19.58 15.87
C LYS A 66 9.89 -19.91 17.29
N ASP A 67 9.81 -18.90 18.14
CA ASP A 67 9.46 -18.96 19.55
C ASP A 67 8.00 -18.58 19.84
N ALA A 68 7.15 -18.55 18.81
CA ALA A 68 5.75 -18.24 18.96
C ALA A 68 5.06 -19.20 19.94
N LYS A 69 4.35 -18.66 20.92
CA LYS A 69 3.64 -19.47 21.92
C LYS A 69 2.43 -20.21 21.33
N HIS A 70 1.83 -19.66 20.27
CA HIS A 70 0.63 -20.20 19.62
C HIS A 70 0.80 -20.24 18.09
N PRO A 71 1.78 -21.01 17.56
CA PRO A 71 2.08 -21.02 16.13
C PRO A 71 0.90 -21.50 15.28
N ASN A 72 0.11 -22.47 15.76
CA ASN A 72 -1.05 -22.97 15.04
C ASN A 72 -2.15 -21.89 14.89
N ASN A 73 -2.35 -21.04 15.90
CA ASN A 73 -3.29 -19.93 15.80
C ASN A 73 -2.81 -18.87 14.80
N ALA A 74 -1.51 -18.59 14.79
CA ALA A 74 -0.90 -17.68 13.82
C ALA A 74 -1.05 -18.21 12.39
N MET A 75 -0.80 -19.50 12.17
CA MET A 75 -1.00 -20.13 10.87
C MET A 75 -2.47 -20.10 10.44
N ALA A 76 -3.40 -20.41 11.36
CA ALA A 76 -4.84 -20.34 11.07
C ALA A 76 -5.29 -18.92 10.68
N PHE A 77 -4.70 -17.88 11.29
CA PHE A 77 -4.96 -16.49 10.91
C PHE A 77 -4.41 -16.18 9.52
N ILE A 78 -3.19 -16.62 9.21
CA ILE A 78 -2.59 -16.43 7.88
C ILE A 78 -3.43 -17.14 6.81
N ASP A 79 -3.83 -18.38 7.06
CA ASP A 79 -4.69 -19.14 6.15
C ASP A 79 -6.05 -18.47 5.93
N PHE A 80 -6.64 -17.93 6.99
CA PHE A 80 -7.89 -17.18 6.92
C PHE A 80 -7.70 -15.91 6.05
N TYR A 81 -6.65 -15.15 6.30
CA TYR A 81 -6.35 -13.93 5.57
C TYR A 81 -6.10 -14.18 4.08
N LEU A 82 -5.43 -15.30 3.75
CA LEU A 82 -5.08 -15.67 2.38
C LEU A 82 -6.22 -16.34 1.60
N ARG A 83 -7.40 -16.56 2.20
CA ARG A 83 -8.56 -17.02 1.42
C ARG A 83 -8.92 -15.99 0.36
N PRO A 84 -9.29 -16.42 -0.87
CA PRO A 84 -9.56 -15.50 -1.97
C PRO A 84 -10.56 -14.38 -1.62
N GLU A 85 -11.64 -14.74 -0.95
CA GLU A 85 -12.68 -13.80 -0.53
C GLU A 85 -12.18 -12.76 0.47
N ASN A 86 -11.35 -13.17 1.43
CA ASN A 86 -10.78 -12.26 2.44
C ASN A 86 -9.69 -11.39 1.83
N ALA A 87 -8.85 -11.94 0.97
CA ALA A 87 -7.83 -11.21 0.24
C ALA A 87 -8.45 -10.14 -0.68
N ALA A 88 -9.56 -10.45 -1.35
CA ALA A 88 -10.31 -9.49 -2.15
C ALA A 88 -10.97 -8.42 -1.28
N LEU A 89 -11.56 -8.80 -0.14
CA LEU A 89 -12.14 -7.84 0.81
C LEU A 89 -11.11 -6.82 1.28
N MET A 90 -9.91 -7.28 1.65
CA MET A 90 -8.82 -6.39 2.06
C MET A 90 -8.40 -5.42 0.95
N SER A 91 -8.30 -5.89 -0.30
CA SER A 91 -8.03 -4.99 -1.43
C SER A 91 -9.12 -3.95 -1.62
N ASN A 92 -10.38 -4.34 -1.48
CA ASN A 92 -11.53 -3.45 -1.66
C ASN A 92 -11.62 -2.36 -0.59
N GLU A 93 -11.26 -2.69 0.65
CA GLU A 93 -11.36 -1.75 1.78
C GLU A 93 -10.11 -0.88 1.94
N MET A 94 -8.94 -1.45 1.69
CA MET A 94 -7.67 -0.78 1.96
C MET A 94 -7.03 -0.13 0.72
N GLY A 95 -7.54 -0.43 -0.49
CA GLY A 95 -6.98 0.12 -1.72
C GLY A 95 -5.58 -0.39 -2.07
N TYR A 96 -5.17 -1.53 -1.54
CA TYR A 96 -3.91 -2.18 -1.88
C TYR A 96 -4.13 -3.46 -2.69
N PRO A 97 -3.24 -3.79 -3.62
CA PRO A 97 -3.40 -5.00 -4.42
C PRO A 97 -3.12 -6.24 -3.56
N THR A 98 -3.88 -7.30 -3.79
CA THR A 98 -3.58 -8.60 -3.19
C THR A 98 -2.63 -9.40 -4.06
N GLY A 99 -1.70 -10.13 -3.42
CA GLY A 99 -0.87 -11.15 -4.08
C GLY A 99 -1.60 -12.47 -4.36
N ASN A 100 -2.83 -12.64 -3.87
CA ASN A 100 -3.63 -13.83 -4.10
C ASN A 100 -4.31 -13.76 -5.47
N LYS A 101 -3.80 -14.54 -6.44
CA LYS A 101 -4.32 -14.57 -7.81
C LYS A 101 -5.82 -14.90 -7.88
N ALA A 102 -6.32 -15.82 -7.05
CA ALA A 102 -7.74 -16.17 -7.01
C ALA A 102 -8.57 -15.05 -6.38
N GLY A 103 -7.99 -14.30 -5.41
CA GLY A 103 -8.63 -13.13 -4.80
C GLY A 103 -8.78 -11.97 -5.78
N VAL A 104 -7.83 -11.75 -6.69
CA VAL A 104 -7.92 -10.66 -7.70
C VAL A 104 -9.21 -10.74 -8.50
N ALA A 105 -9.67 -11.95 -8.85
CA ALA A 105 -10.92 -12.15 -9.60
C ALA A 105 -12.19 -11.71 -8.84
N GLN A 106 -12.09 -11.50 -7.52
CA GLN A 106 -13.19 -11.09 -6.64
C GLN A 106 -13.08 -9.62 -6.19
N VAL A 107 -12.04 -8.91 -6.62
CA VAL A 107 -11.87 -7.48 -6.34
C VAL A 107 -12.88 -6.69 -7.16
N LYS A 108 -13.45 -5.65 -6.55
CA LYS A 108 -14.39 -4.74 -7.21
C LYS A 108 -13.79 -4.16 -8.49
N PRO A 109 -14.56 -4.06 -9.59
CA PRO A 109 -14.03 -3.60 -10.88
C PRO A 109 -13.35 -2.24 -10.83
N GLU A 110 -13.88 -1.30 -10.04
CA GLU A 110 -13.31 0.04 -9.85
C GLU A 110 -11.94 0.01 -9.16
N ILE A 111 -11.69 -0.95 -8.29
CA ILE A 111 -10.39 -1.15 -7.64
C ILE A 111 -9.45 -1.94 -8.54
N ALA A 112 -9.93 -3.03 -9.14
CA ALA A 112 -9.12 -3.87 -10.02
C ALA A 112 -8.70 -3.12 -11.30
N GLY A 113 -9.53 -2.20 -11.81
CA GLY A 113 -9.23 -1.36 -12.95
C GLY A 113 -8.34 -0.15 -12.64
N ASN A 114 -8.08 0.14 -11.37
CA ASN A 114 -7.23 1.26 -10.99
C ASN A 114 -5.74 0.89 -11.15
N LYS A 115 -5.10 1.48 -12.17
CA LYS A 115 -3.71 1.21 -12.53
C LYS A 115 -2.68 1.70 -11.51
N THR A 116 -3.07 2.55 -10.56
CA THR A 116 -2.20 2.95 -9.45
C THR A 116 -2.24 1.94 -8.29
N ILE A 117 -3.24 1.06 -8.27
CA ILE A 117 -3.38 -0.05 -7.33
C ILE A 117 -2.89 -1.35 -7.99
N PHE A 118 -3.56 -1.76 -9.07
CA PHE A 118 -3.17 -2.93 -9.86
C PHE A 118 -2.32 -2.49 -11.06
N VAL A 119 -1.03 -2.39 -10.81
CA VAL A 119 -0.03 -1.89 -11.76
C VAL A 119 0.10 -2.84 -12.95
N GLU A 120 0.20 -2.29 -14.16
CA GLU A 120 0.38 -3.05 -15.39
C GLU A 120 1.77 -3.73 -15.44
N ALA A 121 1.83 -4.89 -16.09
CA ALA A 121 3.03 -5.73 -16.12
C ALA A 121 4.27 -5.02 -16.71
N ASP A 122 4.07 -4.15 -17.69
CA ASP A 122 5.16 -3.38 -18.32
C ASP A 122 5.76 -2.34 -17.37
N TYR A 123 4.95 -1.77 -16.48
CA TYR A 123 5.44 -0.83 -15.48
C TYR A 123 6.25 -1.50 -14.37
N PHE A 124 6.01 -2.80 -14.09
CA PHE A 124 6.79 -3.55 -13.11
C PHE A 124 8.30 -3.53 -13.39
N SER A 125 8.70 -3.49 -14.66
CA SER A 125 10.12 -3.40 -15.06
C SER A 125 10.79 -2.10 -14.60
N LYS A 126 10.01 -1.06 -14.33
CA LYS A 126 10.46 0.24 -13.83
C LYS A 126 10.38 0.36 -12.30
N MET A 127 9.79 -0.63 -11.62
CA MET A 127 9.67 -0.61 -10.17
C MET A 127 10.96 -1.10 -9.53
N ILE A 128 11.36 -0.41 -8.49
CA ILE A 128 12.60 -0.67 -7.76
C ILE A 128 12.23 -1.29 -6.42
N PRO A 129 12.53 -2.57 -6.19
CA PRO A 129 12.42 -3.15 -4.86
C PRO A 129 13.40 -2.43 -3.92
N PRO A 130 13.10 -2.32 -2.61
CA PRO A 130 14.07 -1.84 -1.67
C PRO A 130 15.32 -2.69 -1.88
N SER A 131 16.42 -2.03 -2.27
CA SER A 131 17.71 -2.72 -2.37
C SER A 131 17.83 -3.55 -1.11
N SER A 132 18.43 -4.74 -1.20
CA SER A 132 18.79 -5.57 -0.05
C SER A 132 19.81 -4.82 0.81
N PHE A 133 19.47 -3.58 1.10
CA PHE A 133 20.20 -2.69 1.96
C PHE A 133 20.32 -3.47 3.22
N THR A 134 21.31 -4.29 3.12
CA THR A 134 21.92 -4.82 4.27
C THR A 134 20.84 -5.12 5.31
N ALA A 135 20.15 -6.24 5.11
CA ALA A 135 19.38 -6.87 6.17
C ALA A 135 20.16 -6.79 7.51
N HIS A 136 21.49 -6.79 7.43
CA HIS A 136 22.43 -6.57 8.55
C HIS A 136 22.33 -5.20 9.22
N ALA A 137 22.16 -4.10 8.51
CA ALA A 137 22.14 -2.78 9.14
C ALA A 137 20.78 -2.45 9.78
N ARG A 138 19.68 -3.09 9.35
CA ARG A 138 18.36 -2.85 9.93
C ARG A 138 18.00 -3.79 11.08
N MET A 139 18.48 -5.03 11.10
CA MET A 139 18.29 -5.88 12.27
C MET A 139 19.01 -5.35 13.51
N GLY A 140 20.09 -4.61 13.37
CA GLY A 140 20.77 -3.95 14.48
C GLY A 140 20.03 -2.73 15.07
N SER A 141 19.07 -2.15 14.38
CA SER A 141 18.33 -0.96 14.83
C SER A 141 16.92 -1.25 15.38
N VAL A 142 16.42 -2.47 15.22
CA VAL A 142 15.08 -2.87 15.71
C VAL A 142 15.15 -3.57 17.09
N VAL A 143 16.35 -3.88 17.57
CA VAL A 143 16.57 -4.46 18.90
C VAL A 143 17.28 -3.45 19.80
N ARG A 144 16.59 -2.35 20.13
CA ARG A 144 16.89 -1.53 21.32
C ARG A 144 15.59 -1.03 21.92
#